data_26c9609dabd408e006e9f3df701be033
#
_entry.id   26c9609dabd408e006e9f3df701be033
#
_cell.length_a   1.000
_cell.length_b   1.000
_cell.length_c   1.000
_cell.angle_alpha   90.00
_cell.angle_beta   90.00
_cell.angle_gamma   90.00
#
_symmetry.space_group_name_H-M   'P 1'
#
loop_
_entity.id
_entity.type
_entity.pdbx_description
1 polymer ?
#
loop_
_entity_poly.entity_id
_entity_poly.type
_entity_poly.pdbx_seq_one_letter_code
_entity_poly.pdbx_strand_id
1 'polypeptide(L)'
;MKKDKMMIRIQNKNLLKSFDIPIIKAYDFDGTLFEPIGTYEKDYNLEKFKKDNTFFKNLFTEELPLAEELRKAKKRGNIIYIITAREWKWWFPLLLWLKNIPYDEIRQRPKARENISTHKLKKEQLIELISKYGNSYELDFYDDSSLNCNEIEQGIKYAVVHKV
;
A
#
# COMPACT_ATOMS: atom_id res chain seq x y z
N MET A 1 -1.66 -22.51 0.93
CA MET A 1 -0.94 -21.33 1.45
C MET A 1 -1.84 -20.21 1.98
N LYS A 2 -2.84 -19.69 1.23
CA LYS A 2 -3.81 -18.69 1.77
C LYS A 2 -4.63 -19.22 2.96
N LYS A 3 -5.11 -20.48 2.89
CA LYS A 3 -5.88 -21.10 3.98
C LYS A 3 -5.06 -21.25 5.27
N ASP A 4 -3.77 -21.60 5.14
CA ASP A 4 -2.93 -21.83 6.32
C ASP A 4 -2.58 -20.52 7.02
N LYS A 5 -2.27 -19.46 6.27
CA LYS A 5 -2.04 -18.11 6.80
C LYS A 5 -3.31 -17.57 7.50
N MET A 6 -4.49 -17.84 6.93
CA MET A 6 -5.76 -17.44 7.49
C MET A 6 -6.12 -18.23 8.76
N MET A 7 -5.82 -19.52 8.80
CA MET A 7 -6.00 -20.38 9.99
C MET A 7 -5.08 -19.96 11.13
N ILE A 8 -3.81 -19.69 10.86
CA ILE A 8 -2.85 -19.17 11.84
C ILE A 8 -3.35 -17.83 12.41
N ARG A 9 -3.91 -16.97 11.55
CA ARG A 9 -4.49 -15.69 11.97
C ARG A 9 -5.71 -15.85 12.87
N ILE A 10 -6.60 -16.83 12.59
CA ILE A 10 -7.79 -17.14 13.41
C ILE A 10 -7.39 -17.71 14.76
N GLN A 11 -6.39 -18.60 14.79
CA GLN A 11 -5.86 -19.16 16.05
C GLN A 11 -5.20 -18.08 16.90
N ASN A 12 -4.42 -17.18 16.28
CA ASN A 12 -3.83 -16.03 16.96
C ASN A 12 -4.91 -15.07 17.52
N LYS A 13 -5.99 -14.81 16.82
CA LYS A 13 -7.10 -13.96 17.32
C LYS A 13 -7.73 -14.51 18.61
N ASN A 14 -7.81 -15.82 18.74
CA ASN A 14 -8.39 -16.45 19.94
C ASN A 14 -7.44 -16.44 21.14
N LEU A 15 -6.13 -16.52 20.90
CA LEU A 15 -5.09 -16.42 21.93
C LEU A 15 -4.80 -14.98 22.37
N LEU A 16 -5.09 -14.00 21.53
CA LEU A 16 -4.59 -12.62 21.61
C LEU A 16 -5.64 -11.59 22.03
N LYS A 17 -6.82 -12.01 22.49
CA LYS A 17 -7.81 -11.12 23.13
C LYS A 17 -7.27 -10.37 24.37
N SER A 18 -6.04 -10.64 24.78
CA SER A 18 -5.38 -10.00 25.92
C SER A 18 -4.23 -9.03 25.57
N PHE A 19 -3.86 -8.90 24.27
CA PHE A 19 -2.80 -7.98 23.82
C PHE A 19 -3.31 -7.17 22.62
N ASP A 20 -3.19 -5.85 22.70
CA ASP A 20 -3.48 -4.94 21.60
C ASP A 20 -2.46 -5.10 20.45
N ILE A 21 -2.67 -6.13 19.64
CA ILE A 21 -1.82 -6.34 18.46
C ILE A 21 -2.21 -5.32 17.39
N PRO A 22 -1.25 -4.54 16.90
CA PRO A 22 -1.51 -3.59 15.85
C PRO A 22 -1.97 -4.28 14.56
N ILE A 23 -3.07 -3.79 14.01
CA ILE A 23 -3.57 -4.20 12.71
C ILE A 23 -3.11 -3.16 11.70
N ILE A 24 -2.20 -3.57 10.83
CA ILE A 24 -1.60 -2.74 9.79
C ILE A 24 -2.28 -3.04 8.46
N LYS A 25 -2.69 -1.98 7.78
CA LYS A 25 -3.22 -2.06 6.42
C LYS A 25 -2.35 -1.20 5.50
N ALA A 26 -1.66 -1.84 4.59
CA ALA A 26 -0.77 -1.21 3.62
C ALA A 26 -1.43 -1.20 2.23
N TYR A 27 -1.48 -0.06 1.60
CA TYR A 27 -2.13 0.15 0.32
C TYR A 27 -1.15 0.71 -0.70
N ASP A 28 -1.18 0.17 -1.92
CA ASP A 28 -0.68 0.89 -3.08
C ASP A 28 -1.60 2.08 -3.40
N PHE A 29 -1.15 3.00 -4.23
CA PHE A 29 -1.92 4.18 -4.61
C PHE A 29 -2.58 4.01 -5.99
N ASP A 30 -1.78 3.75 -7.03
CA ASP A 30 -2.23 3.68 -8.41
C ASP A 30 -2.95 2.37 -8.72
N GLY A 31 -4.15 2.44 -9.28
CA GLY A 31 -4.97 1.26 -9.57
C GLY A 31 -5.51 0.55 -8.31
N THR A 32 -5.22 1.09 -7.13
CA THR A 32 -5.64 0.54 -5.83
C THR A 32 -6.59 1.49 -5.10
N LEU A 33 -6.17 2.71 -4.85
CA LEU A 33 -6.98 3.75 -4.21
C LEU A 33 -7.57 4.74 -5.21
N PHE A 34 -6.84 5.00 -6.28
CA PHE A 34 -7.23 5.92 -7.35
C PHE A 34 -6.84 5.35 -8.70
N GLU A 35 -7.62 5.70 -9.73
CA GLU A 35 -7.23 5.42 -11.11
C GLU A 35 -5.89 6.09 -11.42
N PRO A 36 -4.95 5.38 -12.06
CA PRO A 36 -3.68 5.97 -12.44
C PRO A 36 -3.86 6.96 -13.58
N ILE A 37 -2.97 7.94 -13.66
CA ILE A 37 -2.95 8.91 -14.75
C ILE A 37 -2.76 8.15 -16.08
N GLY A 38 -3.63 8.42 -17.07
CA GLY A 38 -3.49 7.90 -18.43
C GLY A 38 -3.79 6.42 -18.64
N THR A 39 -4.48 5.76 -17.72
CA THR A 39 -4.82 4.32 -17.77
C THR A 39 -5.46 3.89 -19.10
N TYR A 40 -6.20 4.77 -19.75
CA TYR A 40 -6.97 4.46 -20.97
C TYR A 40 -6.30 4.91 -22.27
N GLU A 41 -5.08 5.45 -22.21
CA GLU A 41 -4.34 5.89 -23.39
C GLU A 41 -3.46 4.76 -23.94
N LYS A 42 -3.66 4.41 -25.24
CA LYS A 42 -2.93 3.30 -25.92
C LYS A 42 -1.41 3.43 -25.85
N ASP A 43 -0.88 4.65 -25.94
CA ASP A 43 0.56 4.93 -26.01
C ASP A 43 1.12 5.46 -24.67
N TYR A 44 0.40 5.24 -23.57
CA TYR A 44 0.84 5.71 -22.28
C TYR A 44 1.99 4.82 -21.75
N ASN A 45 3.14 5.44 -21.55
CA ASN A 45 4.36 4.77 -21.12
C ASN A 45 5.00 5.49 -19.93
N LEU A 46 6.09 4.94 -19.40
CA LEU A 46 6.79 5.49 -18.25
C LEU A 46 7.26 6.94 -18.43
N GLU A 47 7.78 7.31 -19.60
CA GLU A 47 8.24 8.68 -19.88
C GLU A 47 7.06 9.66 -19.88
N LYS A 48 5.95 9.28 -20.50
CA LYS A 48 4.72 10.06 -20.47
C LYS A 48 4.18 10.17 -19.04
N PHE A 49 4.19 9.07 -18.29
CA PHE A 49 3.82 9.08 -16.88
C PHE A 49 4.66 10.06 -16.06
N LYS A 50 5.99 10.03 -16.18
CA LYS A 50 6.87 10.95 -15.47
C LYS A 50 6.55 12.41 -15.77
N LYS A 51 6.31 12.73 -17.05
CA LYS A 51 5.93 14.08 -17.50
C LYS A 51 4.57 14.51 -16.97
N ASP A 52 3.61 13.60 -16.96
CA ASP A 52 2.23 13.86 -16.58
C ASP A 52 2.00 13.77 -15.07
N ASN A 53 2.95 13.23 -14.31
CA ASN A 53 2.85 13.09 -12.85
C ASN A 53 2.95 14.45 -12.14
N THR A 54 1.95 15.30 -12.36
CA THR A 54 1.79 16.61 -11.73
C THR A 54 0.74 16.55 -10.64
N PHE A 55 0.79 17.50 -9.71
CA PHE A 55 -0.18 17.63 -8.64
C PHE A 55 -1.62 17.70 -9.16
N PHE A 56 -1.88 18.61 -10.12
CA PHE A 56 -3.24 18.82 -10.62
C PHE A 56 -3.81 17.61 -11.37
N LYS A 57 -3.01 16.93 -12.19
CA LYS A 57 -3.48 15.71 -12.87
C LYS A 57 -3.85 14.62 -11.88
N ASN A 58 -3.08 14.46 -10.81
CA ASN A 58 -3.39 13.50 -9.76
C ASN A 58 -4.61 13.90 -8.93
N LEU A 59 -4.82 15.20 -8.71
CA LEU A 59 -5.95 15.67 -7.92
C LEU A 59 -7.30 15.25 -8.52
N PHE A 60 -7.39 15.18 -9.84
CA PHE A 60 -8.62 14.86 -10.56
C PHE A 60 -8.75 13.40 -11.00
N THR A 61 -7.85 12.51 -10.57
CA THR A 61 -8.04 11.06 -10.81
C THR A 61 -9.23 10.53 -10.01
N GLU A 62 -9.95 9.58 -10.61
CA GLU A 62 -11.13 8.95 -10.04
C GLU A 62 -10.77 8.11 -8.80
N GLU A 63 -11.62 8.18 -7.79
CA GLU A 63 -11.49 7.39 -6.58
C GLU A 63 -12.01 5.97 -6.80
N LEU A 64 -11.25 4.98 -6.34
CA LEU A 64 -11.63 3.57 -6.35
C LEU A 64 -12.29 3.16 -5.02
N PRO A 65 -13.14 2.13 -5.00
CA PRO A 65 -13.91 1.75 -3.81
C PRO A 65 -13.07 1.47 -2.56
N LEU A 66 -11.83 1.04 -2.73
CA LEU A 66 -10.94 0.70 -1.62
C LEU A 66 -10.51 1.93 -0.80
N ALA A 67 -10.55 3.12 -1.35
CA ALA A 67 -10.28 4.36 -0.62
C ALA A 67 -11.29 4.58 0.51
N GLU A 68 -12.57 4.27 0.28
CA GLU A 68 -13.60 4.35 1.33
C GLU A 68 -13.38 3.27 2.41
N GLU A 69 -12.99 2.06 2.03
CA GLU A 69 -12.65 1.00 3.00
C GLU A 69 -11.41 1.37 3.85
N LEU A 70 -10.42 2.05 3.26
CA LEU A 70 -9.28 2.61 3.98
C LEU A 70 -9.73 3.61 5.07
N ARG A 71 -10.61 4.54 4.73
CA ARG A 71 -11.15 5.52 5.69
C ARG A 71 -11.87 4.84 6.85
N LYS A 72 -12.68 3.82 6.55
CA LYS A 72 -13.36 2.99 7.57
C LYS A 72 -12.34 2.24 8.44
N ALA A 73 -11.29 1.68 7.84
CA ALA A 73 -10.22 1.00 8.56
C ALA A 73 -9.51 1.96 9.53
N LYS A 74 -9.20 3.19 9.08
CA LYS A 74 -8.61 4.20 9.96
C LYS A 74 -9.50 4.58 11.14
N LYS A 75 -10.80 4.76 10.90
CA LYS A 75 -11.78 5.03 11.96
C LYS A 75 -11.87 3.89 13.00
N ARG A 76 -11.60 2.65 12.59
CA ARG A 76 -11.53 1.48 13.49
C ARG A 76 -10.21 1.37 14.27
N GLY A 77 -9.30 2.32 14.12
CA GLY A 77 -8.01 2.34 14.81
C GLY A 77 -6.90 1.53 14.12
N ASN A 78 -7.10 1.10 12.87
CA ASN A 78 -6.04 0.43 12.12
C ASN A 78 -4.91 1.41 11.76
N ILE A 79 -3.68 0.89 11.71
CA ILE A 79 -2.51 1.61 11.21
C ILE A 79 -2.53 1.55 9.68
N ILE A 80 -2.46 2.70 9.05
CA ILE A 80 -2.56 2.84 7.59
C ILE A 80 -1.21 3.24 7.00
N TYR A 81 -0.69 2.42 6.09
CA TYR A 81 0.50 2.70 5.30
C TYR A 81 0.13 2.90 3.83
N ILE A 82 0.68 3.95 3.22
CA ILE A 82 0.63 4.16 1.76
C ILE A 82 2.01 3.86 1.20
N ILE A 83 2.11 2.86 0.33
CA ILE A 83 3.37 2.40 -0.25
C ILE A 83 3.26 2.44 -1.77
N THR A 84 3.84 3.47 -2.38
CA THR A 84 3.79 3.68 -3.82
C THR A 84 5.17 3.61 -4.46
N ALA A 85 5.23 3.07 -5.67
CA ALA A 85 6.46 3.06 -6.48
C ALA A 85 6.74 4.40 -7.17
N ARG A 86 5.88 5.39 -7.02
CA ARG A 86 6.09 6.72 -7.60
C ARG A 86 7.36 7.36 -7.04
N GLU A 87 8.08 8.08 -7.92
CA GLU A 87 9.14 8.97 -7.49
C GLU A 87 8.69 9.92 -6.39
N TRP A 88 9.59 10.20 -5.48
CA TRP A 88 9.34 11.14 -4.39
C TRP A 88 8.91 12.50 -4.91
N LYS A 89 7.76 12.98 -4.40
CA LYS A 89 7.21 14.31 -4.66
C LYS A 89 6.79 14.94 -3.33
N TRP A 90 7.28 16.12 -3.06
CA TRP A 90 6.97 16.86 -1.83
C TRP A 90 5.46 17.12 -1.64
N TRP A 91 4.73 17.26 -2.74
CA TRP A 91 3.30 17.52 -2.74
C TRP A 91 2.42 16.28 -2.53
N PHE A 92 2.98 15.08 -2.52
CA PHE A 92 2.19 13.85 -2.41
C PHE A 92 1.41 13.75 -1.08
N PRO A 93 1.96 14.12 0.09
CA PRO A 93 1.21 14.20 1.33
C PRO A 93 0.03 15.19 1.27
N LEU A 94 0.22 16.35 0.62
CA LEU A 94 -0.85 17.33 0.41
C LEU A 94 -1.95 16.77 -0.50
N LEU A 95 -1.59 16.04 -1.54
CA LEU A 95 -2.53 15.34 -2.41
C LEU A 95 -3.41 14.37 -1.62
N LEU A 96 -2.81 13.53 -0.76
CA LEU A 96 -3.54 12.58 0.07
C LEU A 96 -4.50 13.30 1.04
N TRP A 97 -4.07 14.39 1.62
CA TRP A 97 -4.92 15.22 2.48
C TRP A 97 -6.13 15.78 1.73
N LEU A 98 -5.94 16.35 0.55
CA LEU A 98 -7.03 16.88 -0.29
C LEU A 98 -7.99 15.78 -0.76
N LYS A 99 -7.48 14.58 -1.01
CA LYS A 99 -8.28 13.41 -1.35
C LYS A 99 -8.91 12.72 -0.13
N ASN A 100 -8.73 13.30 1.06
CA ASN A 100 -9.24 12.74 2.31
C ASN A 100 -8.77 11.29 2.57
N ILE A 101 -7.49 11.01 2.31
CA ILE A 101 -6.85 9.73 2.58
C ILE A 101 -6.02 9.84 3.86
N PRO A 102 -6.53 9.36 5.00
CA PRO A 102 -5.76 9.34 6.24
C PRO A 102 -4.69 8.24 6.20
N TYR A 103 -3.52 8.54 6.74
CA TYR A 103 -2.40 7.59 6.82
C TYR A 103 -1.56 7.84 8.08
N ASP A 104 -0.79 6.84 8.47
CA ASP A 104 0.23 6.94 9.54
C ASP A 104 1.62 7.07 8.94
N GLU A 105 1.88 6.36 7.83
CA GLU A 105 3.17 6.39 7.14
C GLU A 105 2.98 6.39 5.61
N ILE A 106 3.88 7.10 4.92
CA ILE A 106 3.99 7.10 3.46
C ILE A 106 5.37 6.62 3.07
N ARG A 107 5.45 5.79 2.04
CA ARG A 107 6.68 5.47 1.32
C ARG A 107 6.50 5.73 -0.16
N GLN A 108 7.36 6.57 -0.70
CA GLN A 108 7.54 6.84 -2.12
C GLN A 108 8.90 6.29 -2.55
N ARG A 109 9.13 6.15 -3.85
CA ARG A 109 10.44 5.74 -4.38
C ARG A 109 11.48 6.84 -4.13
N PRO A 110 12.54 6.59 -3.36
CA PRO A 110 13.64 7.54 -3.23
C PRO A 110 14.38 7.67 -4.57
N LYS A 111 14.87 8.86 -4.87
CA LYS A 111 15.65 9.13 -6.10
C LYS A 111 16.88 8.22 -6.23
N ALA A 112 17.56 7.95 -5.12
CA ALA A 112 18.71 7.04 -5.07
C ALA A 112 18.38 5.57 -5.40
N ARG A 113 17.08 5.21 -5.48
CA ARG A 113 16.59 3.85 -5.69
C ARG A 113 15.69 3.72 -6.93
N GLU A 114 15.85 4.60 -7.92
CA GLU A 114 15.04 4.58 -9.14
C GLU A 114 15.21 3.30 -9.97
N ASN A 115 16.38 2.66 -9.90
CA ASN A 115 16.70 1.44 -10.65
C ASN A 115 16.24 0.14 -9.98
N ILE A 116 15.67 0.19 -8.77
CA ILE A 116 15.17 -1.00 -8.10
C ILE A 116 13.76 -1.33 -8.63
N SER A 117 13.52 -2.61 -8.93
CA SER A 117 12.20 -3.05 -9.37
C SER A 117 11.13 -2.74 -8.31
N THR A 118 9.94 -2.39 -8.77
CA THR A 118 8.82 -1.95 -7.91
C THR A 118 8.48 -2.96 -6.81
N HIS A 119 8.37 -4.25 -7.16
CA HIS A 119 8.02 -5.29 -6.21
C HIS A 119 9.06 -5.48 -5.09
N LYS A 120 10.37 -5.40 -5.43
CA LYS A 120 11.44 -5.46 -4.43
C LYS A 120 11.44 -4.23 -3.53
N LEU A 121 11.30 -3.04 -4.12
CA LEU A 121 11.25 -1.79 -3.37
C LEU A 121 10.12 -1.78 -2.35
N LYS A 122 8.89 -2.13 -2.77
CA LYS A 122 7.72 -2.18 -1.89
C LYS A 122 7.91 -3.18 -0.75
N LYS A 123 8.47 -4.36 -1.03
CA LYS A 123 8.78 -5.36 -0.01
C LYS A 123 9.76 -4.82 1.04
N GLU A 124 10.86 -4.23 0.60
CA GLU A 124 11.87 -3.68 1.51
C GLU A 124 11.30 -2.55 2.37
N GLN A 125 10.56 -1.63 1.76
CA GLN A 125 9.89 -0.53 2.47
C GLN A 125 8.89 -1.04 3.51
N LEU A 126 8.13 -2.08 3.17
CA LEU A 126 7.15 -2.66 4.08
C LEU A 126 7.84 -3.41 5.23
N ILE A 127 8.90 -4.17 4.96
CA ILE A 127 9.70 -4.83 6.01
C ILE A 127 10.29 -3.79 6.97
N GLU A 128 10.83 -2.69 6.46
CA GLU A 128 11.35 -1.60 7.29
C GLU A 128 10.26 -1.03 8.22
N LEU A 129 9.06 -0.76 7.68
CA LEU A 129 7.96 -0.20 8.45
C LEU A 129 7.43 -1.13 9.54
N ILE A 130 7.35 -2.44 9.27
CA ILE A 130 6.84 -3.41 10.24
C ILE A 130 7.89 -3.89 11.24
N SER A 131 9.17 -3.65 10.98
CA SER A 131 10.29 -4.12 11.83
C SER A 131 10.16 -3.69 13.30
N LYS A 132 9.61 -2.51 13.55
CA LYS A 132 9.37 -2.00 14.92
C LYS A 132 8.35 -2.80 15.73
N TYR A 133 7.57 -3.67 15.10
CA TYR A 133 6.56 -4.51 15.76
C TYR A 133 7.06 -5.93 16.04
N GLY A 134 8.28 -6.28 15.62
CA GLY A 134 8.81 -7.64 15.73
C GLY A 134 7.92 -8.66 15.03
N ASN A 135 7.42 -9.65 15.78
CA ASN A 135 6.47 -10.66 15.27
C ASN A 135 5.02 -10.41 15.72
N SER A 136 4.74 -9.28 16.38
CA SER A 136 3.45 -8.98 16.99
C SER A 136 2.67 -7.96 16.17
N TYR A 137 2.20 -8.36 14.99
CA TYR A 137 1.35 -7.55 14.11
C TYR A 137 0.44 -8.42 13.24
N GLU A 138 -0.66 -7.85 12.78
CA GLU A 138 -1.43 -8.34 11.63
C GLU A 138 -1.19 -7.40 10.45
N LEU A 139 -0.97 -7.93 9.25
CA LEU A 139 -0.71 -7.13 8.05
C LEU A 139 -1.63 -7.56 6.91
N ASP A 140 -2.41 -6.60 6.40
CA ASP A 140 -3.10 -6.70 5.12
C ASP A 140 -2.39 -5.79 4.10
N PHE A 141 -2.08 -6.31 2.92
CA PHE A 141 -1.46 -5.57 1.81
C PHE A 141 -2.37 -5.59 0.59
N TYR A 142 -2.65 -4.42 0.03
CA TYR A 142 -3.55 -4.21 -1.10
C TYR A 142 -2.79 -3.59 -2.27
N ASP A 143 -2.82 -4.24 -3.43
CA ASP A 143 -2.11 -3.80 -4.64
C ASP A 143 -2.79 -4.41 -5.88
N ASP A 144 -2.83 -3.70 -7.00
CA ASP A 144 -3.37 -4.18 -8.28
C ASP A 144 -2.38 -5.05 -9.06
N SER A 145 -1.09 -4.99 -8.73
CA SER A 145 -0.03 -5.74 -9.39
C SER A 145 0.17 -7.13 -8.80
N SER A 146 0.01 -8.16 -9.63
CA SER A 146 0.30 -9.56 -9.24
C SER A 146 1.74 -9.78 -8.82
N LEU A 147 2.72 -9.08 -9.45
CA LEU A 147 4.13 -9.18 -9.08
C LEU A 147 4.39 -8.65 -7.67
N ASN A 148 3.81 -7.48 -7.34
CA ASN A 148 3.92 -6.91 -6.01
C ASN A 148 3.28 -7.84 -4.98
N CYS A 149 2.07 -8.31 -5.24
CA CYS A 149 1.34 -9.23 -4.38
C CYS A 149 2.14 -10.51 -4.09
N ASN A 150 2.69 -11.14 -5.12
CA ASN A 150 3.47 -12.38 -4.98
C ASN A 150 4.75 -12.16 -4.17
N GLU A 151 5.47 -11.06 -4.41
CA GLU A 151 6.70 -10.73 -3.69
C GLU A 151 6.45 -10.51 -2.19
N ILE A 152 5.37 -9.81 -1.85
CA ILE A 152 4.98 -9.58 -0.45
C ILE A 152 4.51 -10.89 0.20
N GLU A 153 3.69 -11.69 -0.48
CA GLU A 153 3.20 -12.96 0.07
C GLU A 153 4.32 -13.95 0.38
N GLN A 154 5.35 -13.98 -0.46
CA GLN A 154 6.52 -14.85 -0.28
C GLN A 154 7.51 -14.29 0.73
N GLY A 155 7.69 -12.97 0.78
CA GLY A 155 8.72 -12.31 1.55
C GLY A 155 8.33 -11.94 2.98
N ILE A 156 7.04 -11.84 3.32
CA ILE A 156 6.56 -11.41 4.64
C ILE A 156 5.62 -12.46 5.23
N LYS A 157 6.10 -13.12 6.28
CA LYS A 157 5.50 -14.34 6.85
C LYS A 157 4.01 -14.20 7.23
N TYR A 158 3.62 -13.07 7.80
CA TYR A 158 2.26 -12.87 8.33
C TYR A 158 1.39 -11.95 7.46
N ALA A 159 1.86 -11.58 6.28
CA ALA A 159 1.08 -10.75 5.37
C ALA A 159 -0.08 -11.55 4.75
N VAL A 160 -1.27 -10.97 4.81
CA VAL A 160 -2.41 -11.36 3.99
C VAL A 160 -2.49 -10.40 2.82
N VAL A 161 -2.38 -10.92 1.61
CA VAL A 161 -2.28 -10.12 0.39
C VAL A 161 -3.60 -10.13 -0.36
N HIS A 162 -4.06 -8.95 -0.74
CA HIS A 162 -5.27 -8.72 -1.50
C HIS A 162 -4.91 -8.08 -2.84
N LYS A 163 -5.02 -8.86 -3.91
CA LYS A 163 -4.97 -8.30 -5.26
C LYS A 163 -6.33 -7.68 -5.57
N VAL A 164 -6.33 -6.43 -5.93
CA VAL A 164 -7.51 -5.65 -6.29
C VAL A 164 -7.60 -5.42 -7.79
#